data_e925b1529aa97e333d1b6a31d9ffc9ed
#
_entry.id   e925b1529aa97e333d1b6a31d9ffc9ed
#
_cell.length_a   1.000
_cell.length_b   1.000
_cell.length_c   1.000
_cell.angle_alpha   90.00
_cell.angle_beta   90.00
_cell.angle_gamma   90.00
#
_symmetry.space_group_name_H-M   'P 1'
#
loop_
_entity.id
_entity.type
_entity.pdbx_description
1 polymer ?
#
loop_
_entity_poly.entity_id
_entity_poly.type
_entity_poly.pdbx_seq_one_letter_code
_entity_poly.pdbx_strand_id
1 'polypeptide(L)'
;TSRKTRIISSQQQVVRYDQESTDQVSSESQEKVLATFTKIISDYDIVLLSDYGKGLLTVELTKALIKTSAKYKKKVLIDPKGFDYSKYTGAFLLTPNKKEAGEATKIDIKDNESLTLAIMELKSKYSLDISLITLSEEGVAIYDDDLRIYPTVVREVFDVTGAGDTILASLGFALACKIDIDIAVKFANLAAGIVVGKIGSSTTSLNEIIEYESSINKSSSYQHIKTLNEITSVSKELKLK
;
A
#
# COMPACT_ATOMS: atom_id res chain seq x y z
N THR A 1 -0.80 14.60 21.38
CA THR A 1 0.00 14.72 20.13
C THR A 1 1.26 13.90 20.27
N SER A 2 1.50 12.96 19.37
CA SER A 2 2.73 12.16 19.35
C SER A 2 3.92 13.04 18.93
N ARG A 3 5.07 12.85 19.59
CA ARG A 3 6.33 13.49 19.22
C ARG A 3 7.36 12.40 18.93
N LYS A 4 7.91 12.40 17.73
CA LYS A 4 8.96 11.47 17.30
C LYS A 4 10.26 12.23 17.08
N THR A 5 11.26 11.93 17.87
CA THR A 5 12.57 12.57 17.81
C THR A 5 13.59 11.58 17.28
N ARG A 6 14.28 11.95 16.19
CA ARG A 6 15.38 11.17 15.62
C ARG A 6 16.70 11.87 15.87
N ILE A 7 17.65 11.17 16.43
CA ILE A 7 19.04 11.64 16.58
C ILE A 7 19.83 11.01 15.44
N ILE A 8 20.36 11.86 14.58
CA ILE A 8 21.10 11.45 13.38
C ILE A 8 22.54 11.98 13.54
N SER A 9 23.52 11.10 13.35
CA SER A 9 24.93 11.46 13.26
C SER A 9 25.43 11.16 11.85
N SER A 10 25.91 12.16 11.14
CA SER A 10 26.25 12.09 9.73
C SER A 10 25.05 11.64 8.89
N GLN A 11 25.04 10.42 8.37
CA GLN A 11 23.93 9.86 7.57
C GLN A 11 23.26 8.68 8.26
N GLN A 12 23.60 8.41 9.54
CA GLN A 12 23.08 7.26 10.27
C GLN A 12 22.15 7.72 11.41
N GLN A 13 20.96 7.12 11.48
CA GLN A 13 20.09 7.28 12.64
C GLN A 13 20.66 6.50 13.81
N VAL A 14 21.07 7.23 14.86
CA VAL A 14 21.66 6.65 16.09
C VAL A 14 20.57 6.13 17.01
N VAL A 15 19.53 6.95 17.24
CA VAL A 15 18.41 6.58 18.11
C VAL A 15 17.14 7.32 17.71
N ARG A 16 15.99 6.68 17.93
CA ARG A 16 14.67 7.31 17.87
C ARG A 16 14.01 7.25 19.25
N TYR A 17 13.54 8.39 19.72
CA TYR A 17 12.77 8.52 20.94
C TYR A 17 11.37 9.00 20.61
N ASP A 18 10.37 8.22 20.99
CA ASP A 18 8.96 8.50 20.73
C ASP A 18 8.25 8.81 22.06
N GLN A 19 7.64 9.98 22.15
CA GLN A 19 6.74 10.36 23.24
C GLN A 19 5.32 10.36 22.69
N GLU A 20 4.54 9.35 23.05
CA GLU A 20 3.19 9.15 22.51
C GLU A 20 2.28 8.50 23.54
N SER A 21 0.96 8.75 23.44
CA SER A 21 -0.09 8.04 24.16
C SER A 21 -0.82 7.12 23.20
N THR A 22 -1.24 5.97 23.74
CA THR A 22 -2.13 5.02 23.08
C THR A 22 -3.55 5.09 23.64
N ASP A 23 -3.83 6.03 24.54
CA ASP A 23 -5.14 6.23 25.13
C ASP A 23 -6.16 6.59 24.06
N GLN A 24 -7.35 6.02 24.16
CA GLN A 24 -8.43 6.34 23.27
C GLN A 24 -8.87 7.79 23.43
N VAL A 25 -9.19 8.44 22.33
CA VAL A 25 -9.80 9.77 22.34
C VAL A 25 -11.17 9.73 23.02
N SER A 26 -11.54 10.81 23.72
CA SER A 26 -12.82 10.90 24.42
C SER A 26 -14.01 10.72 23.48
N SER A 27 -15.13 10.22 24.01
CA SER A 27 -16.39 10.07 23.25
C SER A 27 -16.82 11.38 22.61
N GLU A 28 -16.66 12.51 23.30
CA GLU A 28 -16.95 13.84 22.75
C GLU A 28 -16.10 14.15 21.49
N SER A 29 -14.81 13.79 21.53
CA SER A 29 -13.92 13.98 20.39
C SER A 29 -14.30 13.06 19.23
N GLN A 30 -14.68 11.81 19.50
CA GLN A 30 -15.17 10.88 18.48
C GLN A 30 -16.45 11.38 17.81
N GLU A 31 -17.41 11.89 18.60
CA GLU A 31 -18.64 12.49 18.08
C GLU A 31 -18.36 13.70 17.18
N LYS A 32 -17.44 14.58 17.58
CA LYS A 32 -17.02 15.73 16.76
C LYS A 32 -16.39 15.29 15.43
N VAL A 33 -15.51 14.28 15.46
CA VAL A 33 -14.91 13.72 14.24
C VAL A 33 -15.98 13.15 13.33
N LEU A 34 -16.87 12.31 13.86
CA LEU A 34 -17.94 11.69 13.08
C LEU A 34 -18.93 12.70 12.52
N ALA A 35 -19.30 13.72 13.29
CA ALA A 35 -20.18 14.79 12.83
C ALA A 35 -19.55 15.60 11.68
N THR A 36 -18.26 15.97 11.85
CA THR A 36 -17.52 16.66 10.79
C THR A 36 -17.40 15.79 9.54
N PHE A 37 -17.00 14.54 9.70
CA PHE A 37 -16.89 13.58 8.61
C PHE A 37 -18.21 13.43 7.85
N THR A 38 -19.33 13.25 8.57
CA THR A 38 -20.65 13.11 7.95
C THR A 38 -21.07 14.36 7.16
N LYS A 39 -20.64 15.54 7.60
CA LYS A 39 -20.95 16.80 6.94
C LYS A 39 -20.22 16.97 5.61
N ILE A 40 -18.96 16.47 5.53
CA ILE A 40 -18.09 16.74 4.38
C ILE A 40 -17.94 15.55 3.41
N ILE A 41 -18.33 14.34 3.79
CA ILE A 41 -18.05 13.11 3.02
C ILE A 41 -18.61 13.14 1.59
N SER A 42 -19.70 13.89 1.34
CA SER A 42 -20.27 14.04 0.00
C SER A 42 -19.30 14.68 -0.99
N ASP A 43 -18.42 15.54 -0.50
CA ASP A 43 -17.49 16.34 -1.31
C ASP A 43 -16.20 15.58 -1.68
N TYR A 44 -16.06 14.34 -1.19
CA TYR A 44 -14.89 13.50 -1.42
C TYR A 44 -15.25 12.22 -2.16
N ASP A 45 -14.32 11.71 -2.96
CA ASP A 45 -14.53 10.51 -3.76
C ASP A 45 -14.18 9.22 -3.02
N ILE A 46 -13.24 9.28 -2.08
CA ILE A 46 -12.71 8.11 -1.38
C ILE A 46 -12.34 8.47 0.07
N VAL A 47 -12.30 7.48 0.94
CA VAL A 47 -11.89 7.61 2.35
C VAL A 47 -10.67 6.76 2.60
N LEU A 48 -9.62 7.34 3.17
CA LEU A 48 -8.41 6.65 3.59
C LEU A 48 -8.28 6.71 5.11
N LEU A 49 -8.08 5.57 5.75
CA LEU A 49 -7.82 5.46 7.17
C LEU A 49 -6.44 4.81 7.39
N SER A 50 -5.48 5.58 7.87
CA SER A 50 -4.16 5.07 8.28
C SER A 50 -4.18 4.91 9.80
N ASP A 51 -4.22 3.66 10.28
CA ASP A 51 -4.28 3.35 11.70
C ASP A 51 -2.89 3.07 12.27
N TYR A 52 -2.48 3.89 13.20
CA TYR A 52 -1.21 3.73 13.94
C TYR A 52 -1.38 3.07 15.31
N GLY A 53 -2.61 2.68 15.68
CA GLY A 53 -2.90 2.13 17.01
C GLY A 53 -2.70 3.14 18.15
N LYS A 54 -2.88 4.44 17.89
CA LYS A 54 -2.62 5.54 18.82
C LYS A 54 -3.92 6.16 19.38
N GLY A 55 -4.98 5.35 19.47
CA GLY A 55 -6.22 5.69 20.18
C GLY A 55 -7.20 6.57 19.43
N LEU A 56 -6.90 7.07 18.22
CA LEU A 56 -7.85 7.84 17.42
C LEU A 56 -8.92 6.95 16.78
N LEU A 57 -8.48 5.92 16.06
CA LEU A 57 -9.38 4.97 15.39
C LEU A 57 -9.81 3.88 16.38
N THR A 58 -10.74 4.26 17.29
CA THR A 58 -11.40 3.33 18.19
C THR A 58 -12.28 2.36 17.42
N VAL A 59 -12.73 1.28 18.05
CA VAL A 59 -13.65 0.31 17.43
C VAL A 59 -14.94 0.98 17.01
N GLU A 60 -15.51 1.81 17.89
CA GLU A 60 -16.78 2.51 17.67
C GLU A 60 -16.67 3.53 16.53
N LEU A 61 -15.65 4.39 16.59
CA LEU A 61 -15.45 5.43 15.57
C LEU A 61 -15.16 4.80 14.21
N THR A 62 -14.28 3.80 14.14
CA THR A 62 -13.91 3.16 12.88
C THR A 62 -15.13 2.52 12.21
N LYS A 63 -15.92 1.75 12.96
CA LYS A 63 -17.17 1.16 12.45
C LYS A 63 -18.17 2.22 12.00
N ALA A 64 -18.29 3.33 12.73
CA ALA A 64 -19.17 4.43 12.35
C ALA A 64 -18.71 5.13 11.07
N LEU A 65 -17.40 5.34 10.87
CA LEU A 65 -16.84 5.92 9.65
C LEU A 65 -17.11 5.01 8.45
N ILE A 66 -16.84 3.69 8.55
CA ILE A 66 -17.11 2.72 7.48
C ILE A 66 -18.61 2.70 7.14
N LYS A 67 -19.47 2.60 8.13
CA LYS A 67 -20.93 2.60 7.94
C LYS A 67 -21.43 3.88 7.27
N THR A 68 -20.90 5.04 7.68
CA THR A 68 -21.24 6.33 7.07
C THR A 68 -20.75 6.37 5.63
N SER A 69 -19.54 5.92 5.35
CA SER A 69 -18.98 5.85 3.99
C SER A 69 -19.85 4.99 3.07
N ALA A 70 -20.27 3.83 3.53
CA ALA A 70 -21.15 2.92 2.77
C ALA A 70 -22.50 3.61 2.45
N LYS A 71 -23.10 4.36 3.39
CA LYS A 71 -24.33 5.13 3.16
C LYS A 71 -24.16 6.16 2.03
N TYR A 72 -22.98 6.77 1.92
CA TYR A 72 -22.65 7.73 0.85
C TYR A 72 -22.00 7.08 -0.37
N LYS A 73 -21.95 5.74 -0.43
CA LYS A 73 -21.35 4.95 -1.52
C LYS A 73 -19.87 5.32 -1.76
N LYS A 74 -19.14 5.62 -0.70
CA LYS A 74 -17.71 5.94 -0.75
C LYS A 74 -16.90 4.72 -0.34
N LYS A 75 -15.89 4.38 -1.13
CA LYS A 75 -14.94 3.31 -0.82
C LYS A 75 -14.06 3.73 0.36
N VAL A 76 -13.78 2.79 1.28
CA VAL A 76 -12.88 3.00 2.42
C VAL A 76 -11.68 2.07 2.26
N LEU A 77 -10.50 2.64 2.14
CA LEU A 77 -9.23 1.92 2.16
C LEU A 77 -8.58 2.13 3.52
N ILE A 78 -8.02 1.08 4.09
CA ILE A 78 -7.46 1.15 5.44
C ILE A 78 -6.09 0.50 5.48
N ASP A 79 -5.10 1.22 6.02
CA ASP A 79 -3.86 0.65 6.51
C ASP A 79 -4.10 0.20 7.96
N PRO A 80 -4.23 -1.13 8.22
CA PRO A 80 -4.69 -1.64 9.48
C PRO A 80 -3.57 -1.72 10.53
N LYS A 81 -3.95 -1.75 11.82
CA LYS A 81 -3.02 -1.99 12.93
C LYS A 81 -3.59 -2.95 13.96
N GLY A 82 -2.69 -3.79 14.53
CA GLY A 82 -3.05 -4.80 15.53
C GLY A 82 -3.28 -6.18 14.93
N PHE A 83 -3.82 -7.10 15.74
CA PHE A 83 -4.03 -8.51 15.37
C PHE A 83 -5.51 -8.81 15.06
N ASP A 84 -6.42 -7.94 15.51
CA ASP A 84 -7.85 -8.07 15.28
C ASP A 84 -8.34 -6.94 14.37
N TYR A 85 -8.77 -7.33 13.18
CA TYR A 85 -9.29 -6.40 12.17
C TYR A 85 -10.82 -6.29 12.20
N SER A 86 -11.49 -6.82 13.23
CA SER A 86 -12.97 -6.78 13.35
C SER A 86 -13.56 -5.38 13.30
N LYS A 87 -12.79 -4.36 13.72
CA LYS A 87 -13.21 -2.95 13.62
C LYS A 87 -13.23 -2.41 12.19
N TYR A 88 -12.55 -3.08 11.25
CA TYR A 88 -12.47 -2.68 9.84
C TYR A 88 -13.46 -3.42 8.94
N THR A 89 -14.29 -4.30 9.51
CA THR A 89 -15.29 -5.09 8.76
C THR A 89 -16.14 -4.20 7.87
N GLY A 90 -16.28 -4.59 6.59
CA GLY A 90 -17.02 -3.85 5.58
C GLY A 90 -16.23 -2.71 4.92
N ALA A 91 -14.92 -2.60 5.15
CA ALA A 91 -14.06 -1.75 4.35
C ALA A 91 -13.97 -2.28 2.90
N PHE A 92 -13.70 -1.37 1.95
CA PHE A 92 -13.47 -1.77 0.57
C PHE A 92 -12.17 -2.59 0.44
N LEU A 93 -11.10 -2.15 1.09
CA LEU A 93 -9.79 -2.78 1.01
C LEU A 93 -8.96 -2.50 2.27
N LEU A 94 -8.16 -3.48 2.70
CA LEU A 94 -7.10 -3.33 3.70
C LEU A 94 -5.73 -3.50 3.04
N THR A 95 -4.68 -2.86 3.62
CA THR A 95 -3.30 -2.93 3.11
C THR A 95 -2.29 -3.50 4.14
N PRO A 96 -2.60 -4.61 4.86
CA PRO A 96 -1.62 -5.19 5.78
C PRO A 96 -0.38 -5.67 5.03
N ASN A 97 0.76 -5.68 5.73
CA ASN A 97 1.92 -6.40 5.23
C ASN A 97 1.82 -7.91 5.51
N LYS A 98 2.74 -8.71 4.93
CA LYS A 98 2.79 -10.17 5.03
C LYS A 98 2.74 -10.66 6.50
N LYS A 99 3.49 -10.00 7.40
CA LYS A 99 3.52 -10.32 8.82
C LYS A 99 2.18 -10.00 9.49
N GLU A 100 1.67 -8.79 9.29
CA GLU A 100 0.39 -8.33 9.86
C GLU A 100 -0.80 -9.18 9.37
N ALA A 101 -0.79 -9.57 8.09
CA ALA A 101 -1.78 -10.48 7.52
C ALA A 101 -1.71 -11.86 8.19
N GLY A 102 -0.51 -12.41 8.36
CA GLY A 102 -0.30 -13.68 9.04
C GLY A 102 -0.78 -13.67 10.50
N GLU A 103 -0.49 -12.59 11.22
CA GLU A 103 -0.94 -12.41 12.60
C GLU A 103 -2.48 -12.31 12.71
N ALA A 104 -3.14 -11.57 11.79
CA ALA A 104 -4.60 -11.38 11.79
C ALA A 104 -5.37 -12.65 11.38
N THR A 105 -4.81 -13.46 10.48
CA THR A 105 -5.41 -14.71 10.00
C THR A 105 -4.97 -15.94 10.78
N LYS A 106 -3.87 -15.84 11.54
CA LYS A 106 -3.17 -16.94 12.19
C LYS A 106 -2.62 -17.96 11.20
N ILE A 107 -2.30 -17.53 9.99
CA ILE A 107 -1.70 -18.33 8.93
C ILE A 107 -0.26 -17.86 8.76
N ASP A 108 0.69 -18.78 8.85
CA ASP A 108 2.11 -18.51 8.59
C ASP A 108 2.35 -18.50 7.07
N ILE A 109 2.50 -17.30 6.51
CA ILE A 109 2.61 -17.10 5.06
C ILE A 109 4.05 -17.36 4.62
N LYS A 110 4.29 -18.52 3.97
CA LYS A 110 5.63 -18.96 3.52
C LYS A 110 5.76 -19.08 2.00
N ASP A 111 4.64 -19.38 1.34
CA ASP A 111 4.54 -19.68 -0.07
C ASP A 111 3.22 -19.17 -0.67
N ASN A 112 3.01 -19.39 -1.95
CA ASN A 112 1.80 -18.96 -2.64
C ASN A 112 0.52 -19.64 -2.14
N GLU A 113 0.60 -20.86 -1.63
CA GLU A 113 -0.55 -21.57 -1.10
C GLU A 113 -1.02 -20.94 0.21
N SER A 114 -0.11 -20.75 1.17
CA SER A 114 -0.39 -20.07 2.43
C SER A 114 -0.77 -18.60 2.24
N LEU A 115 -0.19 -17.91 1.25
CA LEU A 115 -0.59 -16.56 0.86
C LEU A 115 -2.04 -16.53 0.37
N THR A 116 -2.42 -17.48 -0.50
CA THR A 116 -3.78 -17.60 -1.01
C THR A 116 -4.78 -17.81 0.12
N LEU A 117 -4.47 -18.73 1.04
CA LEU A 117 -5.33 -18.97 2.19
C LEU A 117 -5.49 -17.73 3.08
N ALA A 118 -4.39 -17.04 3.36
CA ALA A 118 -4.42 -15.85 4.20
C ALA A 118 -5.22 -14.70 3.57
N ILE A 119 -5.02 -14.42 2.28
CA ILE A 119 -5.69 -13.32 1.60
C ILE A 119 -7.20 -13.59 1.41
N MET A 120 -7.58 -14.84 1.18
CA MET A 120 -8.99 -15.28 1.14
C MET A 120 -9.65 -15.18 2.52
N GLU A 121 -8.94 -15.61 3.58
CA GLU A 121 -9.42 -15.50 4.96
C GLU A 121 -9.65 -14.04 5.35
N LEU A 122 -8.72 -13.13 5.01
CA LEU A 122 -8.90 -11.69 5.24
C LEU A 122 -10.17 -11.18 4.55
N LYS A 123 -10.37 -11.52 3.27
CA LYS A 123 -11.53 -11.09 2.49
C LYS A 123 -12.84 -11.56 3.12
N SER A 124 -12.94 -12.86 3.40
CA SER A 124 -14.17 -13.47 3.91
C SER A 124 -14.49 -13.05 5.33
N LYS A 125 -13.50 -13.11 6.23
CA LYS A 125 -13.66 -12.83 7.66
C LYS A 125 -14.06 -11.38 7.95
N TYR A 126 -13.52 -10.44 7.18
CA TYR A 126 -13.76 -9.02 7.39
C TYR A 126 -14.68 -8.40 6.33
N SER A 127 -15.31 -9.23 5.47
CA SER A 127 -16.26 -8.79 4.44
C SER A 127 -15.69 -7.64 3.58
N LEU A 128 -14.50 -7.86 3.05
CA LEU A 128 -13.83 -6.90 2.17
C LEU A 128 -14.28 -7.11 0.72
N ASP A 129 -14.41 -6.04 -0.05
CA ASP A 129 -14.61 -6.16 -1.50
C ASP A 129 -13.35 -6.73 -2.16
N ILE A 130 -12.18 -6.23 -1.77
CA ILE A 130 -10.87 -6.68 -2.24
C ILE A 130 -9.96 -6.89 -1.03
N SER A 131 -9.20 -7.98 -1.02
CA SER A 131 -8.11 -8.18 -0.06
C SER A 131 -6.77 -7.89 -0.73
N LEU A 132 -5.88 -7.21 -0.02
CA LEU A 132 -4.53 -6.89 -0.47
C LEU A 132 -3.54 -7.20 0.65
N ILE A 133 -2.37 -7.73 0.27
CA ILE A 133 -1.24 -7.95 1.18
C ILE A 133 0.02 -7.38 0.52
N THR A 134 0.76 -6.53 1.22
CA THR A 134 2.07 -6.07 0.75
C THR A 134 3.12 -7.10 1.12
N LEU A 135 3.97 -7.47 0.16
CA LEU A 135 4.93 -8.58 0.23
C LEU A 135 6.38 -8.11 0.28
N SER A 136 6.63 -6.86 0.67
CA SER A 136 7.96 -6.24 0.68
C SER A 136 8.63 -6.31 -0.71
N GLU A 137 9.79 -6.95 -0.81
CA GLU A 137 10.54 -7.12 -2.06
C GLU A 137 9.81 -7.95 -3.12
N GLU A 138 8.88 -8.80 -2.72
CA GLU A 138 8.07 -9.61 -3.65
C GLU A 138 6.92 -8.80 -4.29
N GLY A 139 6.61 -7.60 -3.78
CA GLY A 139 5.62 -6.69 -4.34
C GLY A 139 4.29 -6.66 -3.61
N VAL A 140 3.18 -6.77 -4.34
CA VAL A 140 1.82 -6.66 -3.79
C VAL A 140 0.95 -7.79 -4.33
N ALA A 141 0.26 -8.49 -3.43
CA ALA A 141 -0.77 -9.46 -3.78
C ALA A 141 -2.16 -8.85 -3.60
N ILE A 142 -3.08 -9.11 -4.52
CA ILE A 142 -4.52 -8.81 -4.39
C ILE A 142 -5.36 -10.04 -4.65
N TYR A 143 -6.55 -10.03 -4.06
CA TYR A 143 -7.57 -11.05 -4.25
C TYR A 143 -8.96 -10.41 -4.25
N ASP A 144 -9.65 -10.52 -5.35
CA ASP A 144 -11.09 -10.28 -5.46
C ASP A 144 -11.84 -11.59 -5.77
N ASP A 145 -11.62 -12.15 -6.95
CA ASP A 145 -12.06 -13.48 -7.37
C ASP A 145 -10.87 -14.42 -7.61
N ASP A 146 -9.73 -13.87 -8.02
CA ASP A 146 -8.46 -14.57 -8.27
C ASP A 146 -7.29 -13.90 -7.57
N LEU A 147 -6.28 -14.71 -7.16
CA LEU A 147 -5.01 -14.20 -6.66
C LEU A 147 -4.17 -13.63 -7.81
N ARG A 148 -3.79 -12.38 -7.68
CA ARG A 148 -2.84 -11.72 -8.58
C ARG A 148 -1.69 -11.11 -7.78
N ILE A 149 -0.46 -11.34 -8.23
CA ILE A 149 0.76 -10.81 -7.60
C ILE A 149 1.43 -9.86 -8.58
N TYR A 150 1.70 -8.65 -8.12
CA TYR A 150 2.39 -7.60 -8.86
C TYR A 150 3.79 -7.43 -8.27
N PRO A 151 4.83 -7.92 -8.96
CA PRO A 151 6.19 -7.89 -8.42
C PRO A 151 6.68 -6.46 -8.24
N THR A 152 7.55 -6.27 -7.25
CA THR A 152 8.25 -5.01 -7.04
C THR A 152 9.19 -4.70 -8.22
N VAL A 153 9.29 -3.43 -8.57
CA VAL A 153 10.14 -2.94 -9.69
C VAL A 153 11.34 -2.14 -9.19
N VAL A 154 11.67 -2.26 -7.91
CA VAL A 154 12.74 -1.46 -7.26
C VAL A 154 14.12 -2.02 -7.59
N ARG A 155 15.07 -1.12 -7.90
CA ARG A 155 16.48 -1.48 -8.14
C ARG A 155 17.33 -1.47 -6.87
N GLU A 156 17.09 -0.50 -6.00
CA GLU A 156 17.81 -0.32 -4.73
C GLU A 156 16.86 0.16 -3.65
N VAL A 157 16.93 -0.42 -2.46
CA VAL A 157 16.13 -0.05 -1.30
C VAL A 157 17.04 0.68 -0.32
N PHE A 158 16.73 1.96 0.00
CA PHE A 158 17.45 2.75 0.98
C PHE A 158 16.69 2.86 2.30
N ASP A 159 15.38 3.12 2.25
CA ASP A 159 14.55 3.25 3.45
C ASP A 159 13.11 2.83 3.15
N VAL A 160 12.59 1.88 3.89
CA VAL A 160 11.21 1.38 3.72
C VAL A 160 10.16 2.27 4.43
N THR A 161 10.60 3.33 5.11
CA THR A 161 9.70 4.22 5.85
C THR A 161 8.75 4.95 4.89
N GLY A 162 7.44 4.82 5.14
CA GLY A 162 6.40 5.46 4.34
C GLY A 162 5.96 4.67 3.10
N ALA A 163 6.49 3.47 2.85
CA ALA A 163 6.06 2.63 1.74
C ALA A 163 4.56 2.27 1.83
N GLY A 164 4.09 1.83 3.01
CA GLY A 164 2.67 1.51 3.26
C GLY A 164 1.76 2.72 3.08
N ASP A 165 2.12 3.86 3.67
CA ASP A 165 1.37 5.11 3.49
C ASP A 165 1.30 5.53 2.01
N THR A 166 2.40 5.34 1.27
CA THR A 166 2.45 5.63 -0.18
C THR A 166 1.56 4.69 -0.98
N ILE A 167 1.54 3.40 -0.66
CA ILE A 167 0.61 2.43 -1.28
C ILE A 167 -0.83 2.84 -1.02
N LEU A 168 -1.20 3.10 0.23
CA LEU A 168 -2.56 3.52 0.59
C LEU A 168 -2.98 4.79 -0.15
N ALA A 169 -2.14 5.82 -0.15
CA ALA A 169 -2.42 7.10 -0.79
C ALA A 169 -2.53 6.98 -2.32
N SER A 170 -1.61 6.24 -2.94
CA SER A 170 -1.57 6.05 -4.40
C SER A 170 -2.74 5.20 -4.89
N LEU A 171 -3.10 4.12 -4.16
CA LEU A 171 -4.32 3.35 -4.43
C LEU A 171 -5.57 4.22 -4.34
N GLY A 172 -5.66 5.01 -3.26
CA GLY A 172 -6.78 5.92 -3.07
C GLY A 172 -6.91 6.92 -4.21
N PHE A 173 -5.82 7.55 -4.62
CA PHE A 173 -5.79 8.47 -5.75
C PHE A 173 -6.25 7.80 -7.05
N ALA A 174 -5.69 6.64 -7.40
CA ALA A 174 -6.03 5.93 -8.63
C ALA A 174 -7.50 5.49 -8.64
N LEU A 175 -8.02 4.95 -7.53
CA LEU A 175 -9.42 4.54 -7.42
C LEU A 175 -10.40 5.72 -7.39
N ALA A 176 -10.01 6.88 -6.85
CA ALA A 176 -10.78 8.12 -6.95
C ALA A 176 -10.90 8.59 -8.42
N CYS A 177 -9.84 8.40 -9.21
CA CYS A 177 -9.83 8.62 -10.65
C CYS A 177 -10.59 7.53 -11.45
N LYS A 178 -11.25 6.56 -10.78
CA LYS A 178 -11.96 5.43 -11.40
C LYS A 178 -11.08 4.52 -12.25
N ILE A 179 -9.80 4.46 -11.94
CA ILE A 179 -8.84 3.56 -12.58
C ILE A 179 -9.14 2.13 -12.10
N ASP A 180 -8.99 1.17 -13.00
CA ASP A 180 -9.13 -0.25 -12.70
C ASP A 180 -8.16 -0.70 -11.58
N ILE A 181 -8.59 -1.67 -10.77
CA ILE A 181 -7.84 -2.10 -9.58
C ILE A 181 -6.44 -2.64 -9.94
N ASP A 182 -6.31 -3.37 -11.05
CA ASP A 182 -5.03 -3.94 -11.46
C ASP A 182 -4.02 -2.84 -11.85
N ILE A 183 -4.51 -1.81 -12.52
CA ILE A 183 -3.70 -0.64 -12.89
C ILE A 183 -3.40 0.20 -11.64
N ALA A 184 -4.39 0.37 -10.75
CA ALA A 184 -4.22 1.12 -9.50
C ALA A 184 -3.16 0.48 -8.59
N VAL A 185 -3.14 -0.86 -8.49
CA VAL A 185 -2.13 -1.60 -7.71
C VAL A 185 -0.74 -1.47 -8.34
N LYS A 186 -0.61 -1.60 -9.65
CA LYS A 186 0.67 -1.38 -10.36
C LYS A 186 1.20 0.03 -10.12
N PHE A 187 0.33 1.03 -10.23
CA PHE A 187 0.66 2.42 -9.97
C PHE A 187 1.13 2.63 -8.51
N ALA A 188 0.41 2.07 -7.54
CA ALA A 188 0.76 2.20 -6.13
C ALA A 188 2.07 1.48 -5.79
N ASN A 189 2.30 0.29 -6.37
CA ASN A 189 3.54 -0.46 -6.20
C ASN A 189 4.74 0.30 -6.80
N LEU A 190 4.56 0.93 -7.95
CA LEU A 190 5.58 1.77 -8.58
C LEU A 190 5.90 3.01 -7.73
N ALA A 191 4.87 3.70 -7.22
CA ALA A 191 5.02 4.85 -6.34
C ALA A 191 5.77 4.51 -5.05
N ALA A 192 5.41 3.38 -4.41
CA ALA A 192 6.12 2.88 -3.23
C ALA A 192 7.58 2.53 -3.56
N GLY A 193 7.82 1.91 -4.71
CA GLY A 193 9.17 1.61 -5.20
C GLY A 193 10.07 2.84 -5.30
N ILE A 194 9.55 3.95 -5.80
CA ILE A 194 10.29 5.21 -5.88
C ILE A 194 10.61 5.74 -4.47
N VAL A 195 9.65 5.68 -3.55
CA VAL A 195 9.81 6.20 -2.17
C VAL A 195 10.87 5.40 -1.41
N VAL A 196 10.86 4.07 -1.49
CA VAL A 196 11.86 3.24 -0.80
C VAL A 196 13.27 3.37 -1.39
N GLY A 197 13.39 3.87 -2.62
CA GLY A 197 14.65 4.23 -3.26
C GLY A 197 15.21 5.59 -2.81
N LYS A 198 14.54 6.31 -1.91
CA LYS A 198 14.97 7.61 -1.37
C LYS A 198 15.39 7.47 0.10
N ILE A 199 16.23 8.38 0.57
CA ILE A 199 16.67 8.39 1.98
C ILE A 199 15.61 9.10 2.84
N GLY A 200 15.21 8.46 3.94
CA GLY A 200 14.26 8.99 4.91
C GLY A 200 12.81 8.96 4.44
N SER A 201 11.93 9.58 5.22
CA SER A 201 10.50 9.70 4.86
C SER A 201 10.34 10.64 3.67
N SER A 202 10.24 10.08 2.49
CA SER A 202 10.14 10.81 1.23
C SER A 202 8.74 10.69 0.62
N THR A 203 8.44 11.61 -0.29
CA THR A 203 7.22 11.58 -1.11
C THR A 203 7.59 11.32 -2.57
N THR A 204 6.60 11.00 -3.38
CA THR A 204 6.75 10.93 -4.84
C THR A 204 5.73 11.82 -5.54
N SER A 205 6.03 12.22 -6.76
CA SER A 205 5.14 12.99 -7.63
C SER A 205 4.75 12.15 -8.85
N LEU A 206 3.66 12.55 -9.53
CA LEU A 206 3.24 11.90 -10.77
C LEU A 206 4.34 11.93 -11.83
N ASN A 207 5.08 13.04 -11.93
CA ASN A 207 6.19 13.16 -12.89
C ASN A 207 7.29 12.15 -12.62
N GLU A 208 7.69 11.99 -11.34
CA GLU A 208 8.69 10.98 -10.96
C GLU A 208 8.21 9.56 -11.29
N ILE A 209 6.92 9.25 -11.10
CA ILE A 209 6.35 7.95 -11.42
C ILE A 209 6.41 7.69 -12.93
N ILE A 210 6.02 8.66 -13.75
CA ILE A 210 6.06 8.58 -15.23
C ILE A 210 7.49 8.41 -15.73
N GLU A 211 8.44 9.19 -15.19
CA GLU A 211 9.86 9.11 -15.55
C GLU A 211 10.44 7.74 -15.17
N TYR A 212 10.13 7.25 -13.98
CA TYR A 212 10.59 5.95 -13.48
C TYR A 212 10.04 4.80 -14.34
N GLU A 213 8.75 4.78 -14.63
CA GLU A 213 8.12 3.79 -15.52
C GLU A 213 8.77 3.82 -16.92
N SER A 214 8.97 5.02 -17.47
CA SER A 214 9.64 5.19 -18.76
C SER A 214 11.09 4.66 -18.75
N SER A 215 11.80 4.81 -17.66
CA SER A 215 13.17 4.31 -17.49
C SER A 215 13.23 2.78 -17.44
N ILE A 216 12.26 2.14 -16.78
CA ILE A 216 12.12 0.67 -16.72
C ILE A 216 11.84 0.12 -18.13
N ASN A 217 10.87 0.72 -18.82
CA ASN A 217 10.48 0.30 -20.17
C ASN A 217 11.62 0.48 -21.18
N LYS A 218 12.40 1.56 -21.07
CA LYS A 218 13.61 1.75 -21.87
C LYS A 218 14.67 0.69 -21.57
N SER A 219 14.93 0.39 -20.30
CA SER A 219 15.95 -0.61 -19.94
C SER A 219 15.57 -2.02 -20.43
N SER A 220 14.29 -2.38 -20.40
CA SER A 220 13.81 -3.64 -20.98
C SER A 220 13.95 -3.66 -22.51
N SER A 221 13.74 -2.52 -23.18
CA SER A 221 13.94 -2.40 -24.63
C SER A 221 15.42 -2.48 -25.01
N TYR A 222 16.33 -1.90 -24.20
CA TYR A 222 17.78 -2.01 -24.42
C TYR A 222 18.30 -3.44 -24.29
N GLN A 223 17.68 -4.32 -23.53
CA GLN A 223 18.05 -5.74 -23.46
C GLN A 223 17.77 -6.48 -24.79
N HIS A 224 16.93 -5.94 -25.67
CA HIS A 224 16.67 -6.46 -27.01
C HIS A 224 17.53 -5.79 -28.10
N ILE A 225 18.27 -4.72 -27.77
CA ILE A 225 19.17 -4.06 -28.69
C ILE A 225 20.51 -4.81 -28.63
N LYS A 226 20.79 -5.60 -29.68
CA LYS A 226 22.07 -6.28 -29.85
C LYS A 226 23.17 -5.26 -30.15
N THR A 227 24.35 -5.48 -29.61
CA THR A 227 25.53 -4.70 -30.01
C THR A 227 25.81 -4.87 -31.47
N LEU A 228 26.55 -3.94 -32.08
CA LEU A 228 26.90 -4.00 -33.53
C LEU A 228 27.59 -5.34 -33.87
N ASN A 229 28.39 -5.90 -32.95
CA ASN A 229 29.05 -7.18 -33.12
C ASN A 229 28.06 -8.35 -33.13
N GLU A 230 27.06 -8.34 -32.25
CA GLU A 230 26.01 -9.36 -32.20
C GLU A 230 25.09 -9.28 -33.42
N ILE A 231 24.75 -8.08 -33.88
CA ILE A 231 23.98 -7.88 -35.12
C ILE A 231 24.78 -8.42 -36.30
N THR A 232 26.08 -8.17 -36.34
CA THR A 232 26.95 -8.63 -37.44
C THR A 232 27.07 -10.15 -37.45
N SER A 233 27.17 -10.83 -36.29
CA SER A 233 27.22 -12.29 -36.21
C SER A 233 25.89 -12.93 -36.63
N VAL A 234 24.75 -12.43 -36.12
CA VAL A 234 23.42 -12.92 -36.51
C VAL A 234 23.14 -12.69 -38.01
N SER A 235 23.57 -11.55 -38.55
CA SER A 235 23.43 -11.27 -39.99
C SER A 235 24.25 -12.23 -40.87
N LYS A 236 25.44 -12.66 -40.39
CA LYS A 236 26.25 -13.69 -41.09
C LYS A 236 25.59 -15.07 -41.05
N GLU A 237 25.03 -15.47 -39.87
CA GLU A 237 24.30 -16.73 -39.75
C GLU A 237 23.02 -16.79 -40.62
N LEU A 238 22.30 -15.69 -40.73
CA LEU A 238 21.10 -15.60 -41.56
C LEU A 238 21.40 -15.58 -43.07
N LYS A 239 22.62 -15.18 -43.49
CA LYS A 239 23.07 -15.24 -44.89
C LYS A 239 23.61 -16.59 -45.33
N LEU A 240 23.81 -17.50 -44.35
CA LEU A 240 24.29 -18.85 -44.61
C LEU A 240 23.16 -19.91 -44.68
N LYS A 241 21.92 -19.47 -44.51
CA LYS A 241 20.68 -20.24 -44.72
C LYS A 241 19.99 -19.77 -46.01
#